data_2b2fe73c76297669122359fc190ed054
#
_entry.id   2b2fe73c76297669122359fc190ed054
#
_cell.length_a   1.000
_cell.length_b   1.000
_cell.length_c   1.000
_cell.angle_alpha   90.00
_cell.angle_beta   90.00
_cell.angle_gamma   90.00
#
_symmetry.space_group_name_H-M   'P 1'
#
loop_
_entity.id
_entity.type
_entity.pdbx_description
1 polymer ?
#
loop_
_entity_poly.entity_id
_entity_poly.type
_entity_poly.pdbx_seq_one_letter_code
_entity_poly.pdbx_strand_id
1 'polypeptide(L)'
;MWKGALLQLSSTDKPKENLEVINNMINSAASKNVDFIALPETANCISNSKSQQNKVLEIETEDITLASLTGAAKKKSINILIGSLALKQNKNEGKFVNRSFFIDTSGKVLGKYDKLHMFDVIISETEQYTESSNFLPGKNAKIVSTAIGKFGLSICYDVRFPHLYRGLSKRGAQFLTVPAAFTVPTGKAHWEILLRARAIENGAFVIAPAQAGTHNFTDGGSRKTYGHSMVVDPWGTVLVNAKGNSNNISYFSCDISKVEMARSKLPSLTHDCNYSYE
;
A
#
# COMPACT_ATOMS: atom_id res chain seq x y z
N MET A 1 -8.00 15.64 -14.02
CA MET A 1 -8.19 14.15 -14.10
C MET A 1 -6.87 13.52 -14.48
N TRP A 2 -6.49 12.40 -13.85
CA TRP A 2 -5.31 11.61 -14.16
C TRP A 2 -5.63 10.11 -14.17
N LYS A 3 -4.80 9.32 -14.85
CA LYS A 3 -4.98 7.87 -15.00
C LYS A 3 -3.98 7.11 -14.15
N GLY A 4 -4.42 6.04 -13.51
CA GLY A 4 -3.56 5.17 -12.71
C GLY A 4 -3.68 3.70 -13.05
N ALA A 5 -2.70 2.93 -12.58
CA ALA A 5 -2.71 1.48 -12.59
C ALA A 5 -2.42 0.92 -11.19
N LEU A 6 -3.22 -0.07 -10.78
CA LEU A 6 -2.92 -0.92 -9.64
C LEU A 6 -2.21 -2.18 -10.15
N LEU A 7 -1.06 -2.48 -9.60
CA LEU A 7 -0.40 -3.77 -9.80
C LEU A 7 -0.82 -4.69 -8.64
N GLN A 8 -1.55 -5.75 -8.94
CA GLN A 8 -1.83 -6.83 -8.00
C GLN A 8 -0.77 -7.90 -8.16
N LEU A 9 0.04 -8.14 -7.15
CA LEU A 9 1.19 -9.04 -7.22
C LEU A 9 0.95 -10.35 -6.47
N SER A 10 1.75 -11.36 -6.80
CA SER A 10 1.93 -12.58 -6.02
C SER A 10 3.41 -12.74 -5.72
N SER A 11 3.94 -11.88 -4.86
CA SER A 11 5.36 -11.87 -4.51
C SER A 11 5.76 -13.14 -3.76
N THR A 12 6.98 -13.60 -4.00
CA THR A 12 7.62 -14.72 -3.30
C THR A 12 8.65 -14.20 -2.29
N ASP A 13 9.41 -15.08 -1.68
CA ASP A 13 10.56 -14.74 -0.83
C ASP A 13 11.88 -14.52 -1.62
N LYS A 14 11.77 -14.29 -2.95
CA LYS A 14 12.89 -14.11 -3.87
C LYS A 14 12.83 -12.71 -4.54
N PRO A 15 13.50 -11.70 -3.99
CA PRO A 15 13.40 -10.32 -4.47
C PRO A 15 13.73 -10.13 -5.95
N LYS A 16 14.69 -10.87 -6.51
CA LYS A 16 15.08 -10.78 -7.93
C LYS A 16 13.96 -11.24 -8.85
N GLU A 17 13.32 -12.39 -8.55
CA GLU A 17 12.19 -12.90 -9.33
C GLU A 17 10.99 -11.95 -9.27
N ASN A 18 10.69 -11.41 -8.05
CA ASN A 18 9.63 -10.42 -7.89
C ASN A 18 9.91 -9.14 -8.69
N LEU A 19 11.16 -8.67 -8.72
CA LEU A 19 11.55 -7.48 -9.47
C LEU A 19 11.35 -7.66 -10.97
N GLU A 20 11.64 -8.84 -11.54
CA GLU A 20 11.40 -9.15 -12.96
C GLU A 20 9.91 -9.03 -13.29
N VAL A 21 9.03 -9.63 -12.47
CA VAL A 21 7.57 -9.53 -12.61
C VAL A 21 7.12 -8.07 -12.54
N ILE A 22 7.58 -7.33 -11.52
CA ILE A 22 7.24 -5.92 -11.31
C ILE A 22 7.65 -5.08 -12.53
N ASN A 23 8.87 -5.23 -13.03
CA ASN A 23 9.35 -4.47 -14.18
C ASN A 23 8.53 -4.75 -15.45
N ASN A 24 8.16 -6.00 -15.70
CA ASN A 24 7.30 -6.37 -16.82
C ASN A 24 5.91 -5.73 -16.70
N MET A 25 5.32 -5.76 -15.51
CA MET A 25 4.02 -5.13 -15.26
C MET A 25 4.07 -3.60 -15.37
N ILE A 26 5.13 -2.95 -14.86
CA ILE A 26 5.34 -1.49 -15.03
C ILE A 26 5.48 -1.13 -16.52
N ASN A 27 6.23 -1.91 -17.30
CA ASN A 27 6.35 -1.69 -18.73
C ASN A 27 4.99 -1.79 -19.43
N SER A 28 4.19 -2.78 -19.08
CA SER A 28 2.83 -2.97 -19.62
C SER A 28 1.88 -1.84 -19.20
N ALA A 29 1.93 -1.41 -17.92
CA ALA A 29 1.12 -0.31 -17.44
C ALA A 29 1.49 1.01 -18.12
N ALA A 30 2.78 1.30 -18.24
CA ALA A 30 3.29 2.52 -18.87
C ALA A 30 2.87 2.65 -20.35
N SER A 31 2.75 1.52 -21.09
CA SER A 31 2.30 1.53 -22.49
C SER A 31 0.85 2.02 -22.66
N LYS A 32 0.08 2.16 -21.57
CA LYS A 32 -1.29 2.69 -21.57
C LYS A 32 -1.40 4.17 -21.17
N ASN A 33 -0.26 4.88 -21.15
CA ASN A 33 -0.18 6.32 -20.82
C ASN A 33 -0.83 6.63 -19.47
N VAL A 34 -0.40 5.91 -18.42
CA VAL A 34 -0.82 6.19 -17.03
C VAL A 34 0.11 7.22 -16.39
N ASP A 35 -0.43 8.06 -15.51
CA ASP A 35 0.29 9.09 -14.76
C ASP A 35 0.83 8.56 -13.43
N PHE A 36 0.25 7.42 -12.96
CA PHE A 36 0.52 6.88 -11.64
C PHE A 36 0.43 5.34 -11.63
N ILE A 37 1.35 4.70 -10.92
CA ILE A 37 1.35 3.25 -10.69
C ILE A 37 1.47 2.99 -9.19
N ALA A 38 0.66 2.07 -8.66
CA ALA A 38 0.74 1.66 -7.26
C ALA A 38 0.96 0.15 -7.12
N LEU A 39 1.95 -0.21 -6.29
CA LEU A 39 2.30 -1.58 -5.94
C LEU A 39 1.78 -1.93 -4.53
N PRO A 40 1.59 -3.22 -4.20
CA PRO A 40 1.10 -3.65 -2.89
C PRO A 40 2.17 -3.62 -1.79
N GLU A 41 1.78 -4.04 -0.58
CA GLU A 41 2.64 -4.24 0.58
C GLU A 41 3.69 -5.32 0.30
N THR A 42 4.91 -5.13 0.84
CA THR A 42 6.05 -6.07 0.74
C THR A 42 6.30 -6.57 -0.68
N ALA A 43 6.26 -5.64 -1.64
CA ALA A 43 6.36 -5.96 -3.07
C ALA A 43 7.66 -6.69 -3.42
N ASN A 44 8.75 -6.42 -2.68
CA ASN A 44 10.04 -7.08 -2.90
C ASN A 44 10.12 -8.49 -2.31
N CYS A 45 9.43 -8.77 -1.18
CA CYS A 45 9.59 -10.06 -0.51
C CYS A 45 8.44 -10.35 0.45
N ILE A 46 7.77 -11.50 0.28
CA ILE A 46 6.87 -12.08 1.27
C ILE A 46 7.53 -13.34 1.82
N SER A 47 7.80 -13.37 3.13
CA SER A 47 8.39 -14.52 3.82
C SER A 47 7.96 -14.54 5.28
N ASN A 48 7.75 -15.73 5.83
CA ASN A 48 7.53 -15.96 7.26
C ASN A 48 8.83 -16.34 7.98
N SER A 49 9.93 -16.55 7.24
CA SER A 49 11.22 -16.99 7.78
C SER A 49 12.15 -15.80 7.99
N LYS A 50 12.47 -15.49 9.26
CA LYS A 50 13.47 -14.46 9.59
C LYS A 50 14.84 -14.80 9.00
N SER A 51 15.21 -16.08 8.96
CA SER A 51 16.48 -16.52 8.38
C SER A 51 16.53 -16.21 6.89
N GLN A 52 15.45 -16.51 6.13
CA GLN A 52 15.35 -16.19 4.72
C GLN A 52 15.36 -14.67 4.49
N GLN A 53 14.59 -13.92 5.29
CA GLN A 53 14.59 -12.45 5.23
C GLN A 53 15.99 -11.86 5.43
N ASN A 54 16.75 -12.35 6.40
CA ASN A 54 18.14 -11.91 6.64
C ASN A 54 19.07 -12.18 5.46
N LYS A 55 18.83 -13.25 4.68
CA LYS A 55 19.64 -13.60 3.50
C LYS A 55 19.35 -12.71 2.29
N VAL A 56 18.08 -12.33 2.10
CA VAL A 56 17.63 -11.74 0.82
C VAL A 56 17.27 -10.27 0.90
N LEU A 57 16.96 -9.73 2.10
CA LEU A 57 16.64 -8.33 2.28
C LEU A 57 17.90 -7.49 2.43
N GLU A 58 17.83 -6.27 1.97
CA GLU A 58 18.90 -5.29 2.04
C GLU A 58 18.46 -4.04 2.81
N ILE A 59 19.41 -3.17 3.14
CA ILE A 59 19.10 -1.82 3.60
C ILE A 59 18.58 -0.98 2.44
N GLU A 60 17.91 0.12 2.74
CA GLU A 60 17.27 0.99 1.75
C GLU A 60 18.19 1.40 0.59
N THR A 61 19.44 1.74 0.88
CA THR A 61 20.42 2.21 -0.14
C THR A 61 20.94 1.11 -1.04
N GLU A 62 20.73 -0.14 -0.70
CA GLU A 62 21.22 -1.33 -1.43
C GLU A 62 20.05 -2.14 -2.03
N ASP A 63 18.78 -1.77 -1.76
CA ASP A 63 17.62 -2.49 -2.27
C ASP A 63 17.44 -2.31 -3.78
N ILE A 64 17.51 -3.44 -4.49
CA ILE A 64 17.43 -3.47 -5.96
C ILE A 64 16.07 -3.05 -6.50
N THR A 65 15.00 -3.26 -5.74
CA THR A 65 13.64 -2.90 -6.14
C THR A 65 13.48 -1.39 -6.09
N LEU A 66 13.91 -0.74 -5.00
CA LEU A 66 13.88 0.72 -4.90
C LEU A 66 14.71 1.37 -6.00
N ALA A 67 15.93 0.90 -6.24
CA ALA A 67 16.81 1.41 -7.27
C ALA A 67 16.20 1.28 -8.68
N SER A 68 15.61 0.12 -8.99
CA SER A 68 14.96 -0.13 -10.29
C SER A 68 13.75 0.78 -10.49
N LEU A 69 12.89 0.93 -9.46
CA LEU A 69 11.65 1.69 -9.58
C LEU A 69 11.86 3.20 -9.61
N THR A 70 12.90 3.72 -8.95
CA THR A 70 13.32 5.13 -9.13
C THR A 70 13.80 5.39 -10.55
N GLY A 71 14.57 4.46 -11.12
CA GLY A 71 14.99 4.51 -12.54
C GLY A 71 13.80 4.44 -13.51
N ALA A 72 12.84 3.54 -13.25
CA ALA A 72 11.64 3.38 -14.08
C ALA A 72 10.74 4.63 -14.04
N ALA A 73 10.52 5.22 -12.86
CA ALA A 73 9.74 6.45 -12.68
C ALA A 73 10.32 7.58 -13.54
N LYS A 74 11.64 7.79 -13.47
CA LYS A 74 12.35 8.78 -14.28
C LYS A 74 12.26 8.50 -15.78
N LYS A 75 12.60 7.27 -16.20
CA LYS A 75 12.64 6.87 -17.61
C LYS A 75 11.27 7.00 -18.29
N LYS A 76 10.20 6.72 -17.56
CA LYS A 76 8.83 6.68 -18.11
C LYS A 76 8.01 7.93 -17.77
N SER A 77 8.56 8.85 -16.97
CA SER A 77 7.89 10.06 -16.47
C SER A 77 6.56 9.75 -15.77
N ILE A 78 6.56 8.71 -14.90
CA ILE A 78 5.38 8.22 -14.17
C ILE A 78 5.62 8.30 -12.66
N ASN A 79 4.62 8.75 -11.90
CA ASN A 79 4.64 8.65 -10.44
C ASN A 79 4.48 7.18 -10.01
N ILE A 80 5.29 6.71 -9.06
CA ILE A 80 5.21 5.35 -8.55
C ILE A 80 5.04 5.36 -7.02
N LEU A 81 3.97 4.75 -6.53
CA LEU A 81 3.83 4.35 -5.15
C LEU A 81 4.34 2.92 -5.00
N ILE A 82 5.49 2.73 -4.40
CA ILE A 82 5.87 1.43 -3.86
C ILE A 82 5.08 1.25 -2.58
N GLY A 83 4.06 0.39 -2.62
CA GLY A 83 3.16 0.16 -1.49
C GLY A 83 3.91 -0.12 -0.21
N SER A 84 4.81 -1.10 -0.23
CA SER A 84 5.97 -1.12 0.67
C SER A 84 7.05 -2.10 0.21
N LEU A 85 8.22 -1.95 0.83
CA LEU A 85 9.32 -2.90 0.80
C LEU A 85 9.61 -3.37 2.23
N ALA A 86 9.93 -4.65 2.38
CA ALA A 86 10.57 -5.17 3.57
C ALA A 86 12.06 -4.87 3.47
N LEU A 87 12.63 -4.15 4.45
CA LEU A 87 14.00 -3.67 4.41
C LEU A 87 14.70 -3.94 5.74
N LYS A 88 16.00 -4.20 5.73
CA LYS A 88 16.82 -4.14 6.95
C LYS A 88 16.88 -2.70 7.46
N GLN A 89 16.77 -2.52 8.75
CA GLN A 89 16.96 -1.19 9.35
C GLN A 89 18.42 -0.72 9.25
N ASN A 90 19.35 -1.65 9.39
CA ASN A 90 20.80 -1.45 9.25
C ASN A 90 21.47 -2.72 8.70
N LYS A 91 22.79 -2.68 8.43
CA LYS A 91 23.54 -3.83 7.87
C LYS A 91 23.68 -5.01 8.83
N ASN A 92 23.57 -4.76 10.13
CA ASN A 92 23.68 -5.80 11.14
C ASN A 92 22.35 -6.55 11.30
N GLU A 93 22.40 -7.72 11.89
CA GLU A 93 21.20 -8.46 12.26
C GLU A 93 20.32 -7.64 13.22
N GLY A 94 19.00 -7.66 12.98
CA GLY A 94 18.07 -6.88 13.76
C GLY A 94 16.63 -7.10 13.31
N LYS A 95 15.80 -6.10 13.56
CA LYS A 95 14.45 -6.05 13.02
C LYS A 95 14.43 -5.34 11.67
N PHE A 96 13.42 -5.68 10.89
CA PHE A 96 13.13 -5.07 9.59
C PHE A 96 12.21 -3.87 9.76
N VAL A 97 12.04 -3.11 8.68
CA VAL A 97 11.02 -2.08 8.53
C VAL A 97 10.13 -2.41 7.33
N ASN A 98 8.84 -2.12 7.45
CA ASN A 98 7.86 -2.24 6.37
C ASN A 98 7.61 -0.81 5.86
N ARG A 99 8.32 -0.42 4.78
CA ARG A 99 8.44 0.98 4.32
C ARG A 99 7.84 1.24 2.96
N SER A 100 6.91 2.18 2.90
CA SER A 100 6.33 2.72 1.67
C SER A 100 7.16 3.89 1.13
N PHE A 101 7.17 4.03 -0.21
CA PHE A 101 7.85 5.12 -0.91
C PHE A 101 6.94 5.73 -1.97
N PHE A 102 6.92 7.04 -2.04
CA PHE A 102 6.33 7.75 -3.18
C PHE A 102 7.44 8.37 -4.02
N ILE A 103 7.51 7.98 -5.29
CA ILE A 103 8.53 8.41 -6.26
C ILE A 103 7.84 9.27 -7.33
N ASP A 104 8.38 10.44 -7.62
CA ASP A 104 7.86 11.32 -8.65
C ASP A 104 8.39 10.98 -10.06
N THR A 105 7.88 11.70 -11.06
CA THR A 105 8.25 11.53 -12.47
C THR A 105 9.71 11.82 -12.79
N SER A 106 10.45 12.45 -11.89
CA SER A 106 11.91 12.68 -12.01
C SER A 106 12.75 11.54 -11.42
N GLY A 107 12.10 10.56 -10.75
CA GLY A 107 12.73 9.49 -10.00
C GLY A 107 13.11 9.89 -8.56
N LYS A 108 12.67 11.06 -8.08
CA LYS A 108 12.93 11.51 -6.72
C LYS A 108 11.95 10.88 -5.74
N VAL A 109 12.45 10.36 -4.62
CA VAL A 109 11.62 9.94 -3.49
C VAL A 109 11.09 11.16 -2.75
N LEU A 110 9.79 11.47 -2.92
CA LEU A 110 9.12 12.60 -2.28
C LEU A 110 8.72 12.31 -0.83
N GLY A 111 8.52 11.05 -0.48
CA GLY A 111 8.14 10.66 0.86
C GLY A 111 8.34 9.20 1.16
N LYS A 112 8.58 8.91 2.44
CA LYS A 112 8.72 7.57 3.02
C LYS A 112 7.77 7.45 4.19
N TYR A 113 7.23 6.25 4.41
CA TYR A 113 6.34 5.97 5.52
C TYR A 113 6.60 4.56 6.03
N ASP A 114 6.93 4.42 7.31
CA ASP A 114 7.04 3.14 7.97
C ASP A 114 5.69 2.78 8.61
N LYS A 115 5.22 1.57 8.39
CA LYS A 115 3.96 1.04 8.93
C LYS A 115 3.86 1.33 10.43
N LEU A 116 2.77 1.97 10.85
CA LEU A 116 2.58 2.35 12.25
C LEU A 116 2.07 1.19 13.10
N HIS A 117 1.08 0.44 12.58
CA HIS A 117 0.39 -0.59 13.35
C HIS A 117 0.84 -1.97 12.89
N MET A 118 1.51 -2.70 13.80
CA MET A 118 1.95 -4.07 13.55
C MET A 118 0.78 -5.05 13.61
N PHE A 119 0.80 -6.03 12.71
CA PHE A 119 -0.24 -7.05 12.59
C PHE A 119 0.03 -8.19 13.59
N ASP A 120 -0.28 -7.94 14.87
CA ASP A 120 -0.17 -8.91 15.96
C ASP A 120 -1.58 -9.37 16.30
N VAL A 121 -2.01 -10.50 15.73
CA VAL A 121 -3.39 -10.97 15.80
C VAL A 121 -3.49 -12.49 15.86
N ILE A 122 -4.57 -12.96 16.45
CA ILE A 122 -5.01 -14.36 16.43
C ILE A 122 -6.28 -14.41 15.57
N ILE A 123 -6.17 -15.03 14.39
CA ILE A 123 -7.31 -15.20 13.46
C ILE A 123 -8.07 -16.48 13.82
N SER A 124 -7.33 -17.55 14.12
CA SER A 124 -7.87 -18.85 14.56
C SER A 124 -6.81 -19.58 15.40
N GLU A 125 -7.14 -20.78 15.89
CA GLU A 125 -6.18 -21.63 16.62
C GLU A 125 -4.93 -21.97 15.78
N THR A 126 -5.08 -22.01 14.45
CA THR A 126 -4.00 -22.38 13.50
C THR A 126 -3.44 -21.21 12.70
N GLU A 127 -4.01 -20.01 12.82
CA GLU A 127 -3.59 -18.82 12.06
C GLU A 127 -3.35 -17.64 12.99
N GLN A 128 -2.08 -17.41 13.35
CA GLN A 128 -1.64 -16.35 14.22
C GLN A 128 -0.51 -15.57 13.56
N TYR A 129 -0.43 -14.28 13.83
CA TYR A 129 0.59 -13.39 13.31
C TYR A 129 1.15 -12.55 14.45
N THR A 130 2.48 -12.35 14.44
CA THR A 130 3.20 -11.49 15.38
C THR A 130 4.24 -10.69 14.59
N GLU A 131 3.76 -9.71 13.79
CA GLU A 131 4.60 -8.90 12.92
C GLU A 131 5.66 -8.13 13.72
N SER A 132 5.31 -7.65 14.92
CA SER A 132 6.21 -6.92 15.81
C SER A 132 7.43 -7.73 16.26
N SER A 133 7.39 -9.06 16.17
CA SER A 133 8.56 -9.90 16.48
C SER A 133 9.72 -9.63 15.52
N ASN A 134 9.43 -9.34 14.26
CA ASN A 134 10.42 -9.16 13.19
C ASN A 134 10.51 -7.73 12.65
N PHE A 135 9.43 -6.93 12.72
CA PHE A 135 9.37 -5.58 12.17
C PHE A 135 9.26 -4.52 13.27
N LEU A 136 9.85 -3.36 13.01
CA LEU A 136 9.73 -2.17 13.84
C LEU A 136 8.59 -1.29 13.35
N PRO A 137 7.75 -0.77 14.27
CA PRO A 137 6.72 0.20 13.91
C PRO A 137 7.36 1.55 13.57
N GLY A 138 6.71 2.26 12.64
CA GLY A 138 6.96 3.68 12.40
C GLY A 138 6.48 4.55 13.57
N LYS A 139 6.77 5.86 13.46
CA LYS A 139 6.39 6.83 14.50
C LYS A 139 5.57 8.01 13.95
N ASN A 140 5.57 8.20 12.62
CA ASN A 140 5.05 9.41 12.01
C ASN A 140 4.05 9.10 10.89
N ALA A 141 2.88 9.74 10.93
CA ALA A 141 2.00 9.79 9.78
C ALA A 141 2.62 10.65 8.66
N LYS A 142 2.36 10.30 7.40
CA LYS A 142 3.00 10.95 6.26
C LYS A 142 1.98 11.39 5.21
N ILE A 143 2.09 12.66 4.78
CA ILE A 143 1.44 13.18 3.58
C ILE A 143 2.51 13.54 2.57
N VAL A 144 2.27 13.20 1.32
CA VAL A 144 3.14 13.54 0.18
C VAL A 144 2.37 14.47 -0.76
N SER A 145 2.89 15.67 -0.98
CA SER A 145 2.35 16.61 -1.97
C SER A 145 3.01 16.37 -3.33
N THR A 146 2.19 16.21 -4.36
CA THR A 146 2.63 15.90 -5.73
C THR A 146 1.88 16.76 -6.74
N ALA A 147 2.30 16.73 -8.00
CA ALA A 147 1.58 17.40 -9.09
C ALA A 147 0.16 16.85 -9.34
N ILE A 148 -0.10 15.59 -8.95
CA ILE A 148 -1.39 14.92 -9.14
C ILE A 148 -2.26 14.90 -7.87
N GLY A 149 -1.85 15.60 -6.81
CA GLY A 149 -2.59 15.75 -5.55
C GLY A 149 -1.81 15.37 -4.30
N LYS A 150 -2.48 15.36 -3.15
CA LYS A 150 -1.89 15.03 -1.84
C LYS A 150 -2.26 13.63 -1.41
N PHE A 151 -1.26 12.79 -1.16
CA PHE A 151 -1.40 11.40 -0.77
C PHE A 151 -1.11 11.21 0.71
N GLY A 152 -2.06 10.67 1.45
CA GLY A 152 -1.86 10.18 2.82
C GLY A 152 -1.43 8.72 2.77
N LEU A 153 -0.25 8.42 3.31
CA LEU A 153 0.33 7.08 3.26
C LEU A 153 -0.11 6.25 4.47
N SER A 154 -0.44 5.00 4.22
CA SER A 154 -0.65 3.95 5.22
C SER A 154 -0.27 2.59 4.64
N ILE A 155 -0.23 1.54 5.45
CA ILE A 155 0.06 0.17 5.01
C ILE A 155 -0.87 -0.80 5.73
N CYS A 156 -1.69 -1.55 4.97
CA CYS A 156 -2.40 -2.77 5.34
C CYS A 156 -3.19 -2.67 6.65
N TYR A 157 -2.67 -3.15 7.76
CA TYR A 157 -3.34 -3.17 9.06
C TYR A 157 -3.72 -1.77 9.57
N ASP A 158 -3.02 -0.73 9.13
CA ASP A 158 -3.37 0.67 9.40
C ASP A 158 -4.83 0.99 9.03
N VAL A 159 -5.42 0.27 8.06
CA VAL A 159 -6.81 0.47 7.63
C VAL A 159 -7.83 0.34 8.77
N ARG A 160 -7.49 -0.35 9.86
CA ARG A 160 -8.35 -0.54 11.01
C ARG A 160 -8.36 0.64 11.99
N PHE A 161 -7.52 1.65 11.77
CA PHE A 161 -7.33 2.78 12.67
C PHE A 161 -7.86 4.08 12.05
N PRO A 162 -9.16 4.39 12.18
CA PRO A 162 -9.83 5.50 11.49
C PRO A 162 -9.21 6.87 11.82
N HIS A 163 -8.70 7.06 13.03
CA HIS A 163 -8.09 8.32 13.44
C HIS A 163 -6.84 8.70 12.61
N LEU A 164 -6.06 7.73 12.12
CA LEU A 164 -4.94 7.98 11.20
C LEU A 164 -5.45 8.64 9.92
N TYR A 165 -6.47 8.05 9.28
CA TYR A 165 -7.03 8.53 8.01
C TYR A 165 -7.71 9.90 8.17
N ARG A 166 -8.45 10.07 9.27
CA ARG A 166 -9.04 11.36 9.61
C ARG A 166 -7.96 12.43 9.79
N GLY A 167 -6.88 12.11 10.51
CA GLY A 167 -5.75 13.01 10.71
C GLY A 167 -5.06 13.40 9.40
N LEU A 168 -4.86 12.44 8.48
CA LEU A 168 -4.32 12.69 7.15
C LEU A 168 -5.24 13.60 6.33
N SER A 169 -6.55 13.30 6.31
CA SER A 169 -7.54 14.04 5.51
C SER A 169 -7.76 15.47 6.02
N LYS A 170 -7.78 15.69 7.34
CA LYS A 170 -7.82 17.04 7.95
C LYS A 170 -6.60 17.89 7.59
N ARG A 171 -5.47 17.27 7.26
CA ARG A 171 -4.24 17.94 6.78
C ARG A 171 -4.17 18.01 5.26
N GLY A 172 -5.28 17.71 4.58
CA GLY A 172 -5.46 17.94 3.14
C GLY A 172 -5.15 16.74 2.25
N ALA A 173 -4.96 15.53 2.77
CA ALA A 173 -4.86 14.35 1.92
C ALA A 173 -6.16 14.15 1.12
N GLN A 174 -6.02 13.95 -0.18
CA GLN A 174 -7.10 13.74 -1.15
C GLN A 174 -7.15 12.27 -1.60
N PHE A 175 -6.02 11.59 -1.51
CA PHE A 175 -5.83 10.18 -1.82
C PHE A 175 -5.25 9.49 -0.59
N LEU A 176 -5.90 8.43 -0.13
CA LEU A 176 -5.48 7.59 0.99
C LEU A 176 -4.99 6.27 0.42
N THR A 177 -3.73 5.92 0.66
CA THR A 177 -3.15 4.70 0.11
C THR A 177 -3.20 3.57 1.14
N VAL A 178 -3.62 2.38 0.73
CA VAL A 178 -3.73 1.19 1.59
C VAL A 178 -3.14 -0.04 0.87
N PRO A 179 -1.84 -0.02 0.54
CA PRO A 179 -1.19 -1.22 0.03
C PRO A 179 -1.25 -2.35 1.06
N ALA A 180 -1.53 -3.58 0.63
CA ALA A 180 -1.81 -4.65 1.58
C ALA A 180 -1.36 -6.04 1.11
N ALA A 181 -1.11 -6.92 2.11
CA ALA A 181 -1.02 -8.37 2.01
C ALA A 181 -2.04 -8.99 2.98
N PHE A 182 -3.32 -8.73 2.73
CA PHE A 182 -4.44 -9.06 3.63
C PHE A 182 -4.70 -10.56 3.68
N THR A 183 -4.99 -11.12 4.86
CA THR A 183 -5.35 -12.55 4.99
C THR A 183 -6.69 -12.83 4.33
N VAL A 184 -6.87 -14.06 3.83
CA VAL A 184 -8.12 -14.44 3.13
C VAL A 184 -9.36 -14.34 4.03
N PRO A 185 -9.34 -14.84 5.30
CA PRO A 185 -10.52 -14.74 6.16
C PRO A 185 -10.94 -13.30 6.44
N THR A 186 -10.01 -12.46 6.88
CA THR A 186 -10.31 -11.05 7.19
C THR A 186 -10.57 -10.23 5.92
N GLY A 187 -9.96 -10.61 4.79
CA GLY A 187 -10.21 -9.99 3.50
C GLY A 187 -11.65 -10.14 3.06
N LYS A 188 -12.17 -11.36 3.11
CA LYS A 188 -13.57 -11.65 2.78
C LYS A 188 -14.58 -10.90 3.64
N ALA A 189 -14.27 -10.78 4.94
CA ALA A 189 -15.19 -10.16 5.89
C ALA A 189 -15.10 -8.63 5.96
N HIS A 190 -13.89 -8.03 5.77
CA HIS A 190 -13.65 -6.65 6.17
C HIS A 190 -13.10 -5.76 5.05
N TRP A 191 -12.39 -6.29 4.04
CA TRP A 191 -11.56 -5.49 3.14
C TRP A 191 -12.34 -4.38 2.44
N GLU A 192 -13.36 -4.73 1.67
CA GLU A 192 -14.17 -3.76 0.93
C GLU A 192 -14.88 -2.78 1.87
N ILE A 193 -15.46 -3.29 2.96
CA ILE A 193 -16.21 -2.47 3.92
C ILE A 193 -15.29 -1.40 4.52
N LEU A 194 -14.09 -1.78 4.98
CA LEU A 194 -13.14 -0.84 5.58
C LEU A 194 -12.66 0.20 4.56
N LEU A 195 -12.30 -0.20 3.33
CA LEU A 195 -11.84 0.73 2.32
C LEU A 195 -12.92 1.76 1.96
N ARG A 196 -14.16 1.31 1.79
CA ARG A 196 -15.31 2.19 1.51
C ARG A 196 -15.58 3.13 2.69
N ALA A 197 -15.51 2.64 3.93
CA ALA A 197 -15.65 3.47 5.12
C ALA A 197 -14.58 4.58 5.14
N ARG A 198 -13.29 4.22 4.89
CA ARG A 198 -12.20 5.22 4.83
C ARG A 198 -12.40 6.26 3.74
N ALA A 199 -12.97 5.88 2.60
CA ALA A 199 -13.28 6.84 1.54
C ALA A 199 -14.41 7.79 1.96
N ILE A 200 -15.52 7.25 2.46
CA ILE A 200 -16.74 8.01 2.79
C ILE A 200 -16.50 8.99 3.93
N GLU A 201 -15.98 8.51 5.07
CA GLU A 201 -15.78 9.33 6.27
C GLU A 201 -14.77 10.47 6.09
N ASN A 202 -13.88 10.35 5.09
CA ASN A 202 -12.83 11.31 4.80
C ASN A 202 -13.09 12.14 3.52
N GLY A 203 -14.13 11.81 2.75
CA GLY A 203 -14.38 12.43 1.45
C GLY A 203 -13.13 12.38 0.58
N ALA A 204 -12.48 11.22 0.47
CA ALA A 204 -11.19 11.04 -0.19
C ALA A 204 -11.19 9.77 -1.05
N PHE A 205 -10.37 9.75 -2.12
CA PHE A 205 -10.12 8.49 -2.82
C PHE A 205 -9.33 7.54 -1.93
N VAL A 206 -9.64 6.23 -2.02
CA VAL A 206 -8.82 5.17 -1.44
C VAL A 206 -8.21 4.35 -2.57
N ILE A 207 -6.88 4.19 -2.55
CA ILE A 207 -6.09 3.44 -3.53
C ILE A 207 -5.41 2.29 -2.79
N ALA A 208 -5.88 1.07 -3.04
CA ALA A 208 -5.52 -0.10 -2.25
C ALA A 208 -5.01 -1.25 -3.13
N PRO A 209 -3.74 -1.18 -3.59
CA PRO A 209 -3.10 -2.30 -4.28
C PRO A 209 -2.84 -3.44 -3.29
N ALA A 210 -3.08 -4.69 -3.70
CA ALA A 210 -3.01 -5.85 -2.83
C ALA A 210 -2.19 -7.00 -3.40
N GLN A 211 -1.56 -7.77 -2.51
CA GLN A 211 -1.01 -9.08 -2.81
C GLN A 211 -2.12 -10.11 -2.95
N ALA A 212 -2.01 -11.03 -3.90
CA ALA A 212 -3.04 -12.01 -4.23
C ALA A 212 -2.48 -13.42 -4.44
N GLY A 213 -3.23 -14.42 -4.04
CA GLY A 213 -2.94 -15.81 -4.32
C GLY A 213 -2.09 -16.50 -3.25
N THR A 214 -1.32 -17.49 -3.65
CA THR A 214 -0.49 -18.31 -2.77
C THR A 214 0.98 -17.91 -2.95
N HIS A 215 1.62 -17.52 -1.86
CA HIS A 215 3.02 -17.15 -1.78
C HIS A 215 3.81 -18.34 -1.24
N ASN A 216 4.49 -19.07 -2.13
CA ASN A 216 5.31 -20.21 -1.73
C ASN A 216 6.68 -19.75 -1.24
N PHE A 217 7.22 -20.39 -0.22
CA PHE A 217 8.50 -20.06 0.40
C PHE A 217 9.59 -21.09 0.04
N THR A 218 10.82 -20.61 -0.04
CA THR A 218 11.98 -21.42 -0.40
C THR A 218 12.28 -22.51 0.65
N ASP A 219 12.01 -22.22 1.93
CA ASP A 219 12.20 -23.15 3.05
C ASP A 219 10.97 -24.05 3.33
N GLY A 220 10.00 -24.05 2.43
CA GLY A 220 8.74 -24.79 2.54
C GLY A 220 7.63 -24.00 3.20
N GLY A 221 6.40 -24.47 3.01
CA GLY A 221 5.22 -23.76 3.45
C GLY A 221 4.75 -22.67 2.47
N SER A 222 3.67 -22.02 2.84
CA SER A 222 3.08 -20.95 2.03
C SER A 222 2.20 -20.03 2.87
N ARG A 223 1.92 -18.83 2.34
CA ARG A 223 0.92 -17.89 2.84
C ARG A 223 -0.08 -17.59 1.73
N LYS A 224 -1.35 -17.43 2.09
CA LYS A 224 -2.38 -16.97 1.15
C LYS A 224 -2.80 -15.55 1.46
N THR A 225 -2.98 -14.74 0.42
CA THR A 225 -3.51 -13.38 0.52
C THR A 225 -4.76 -13.20 -0.34
N TYR A 226 -5.60 -12.25 0.07
CA TYR A 226 -6.96 -12.09 -0.44
C TYR A 226 -7.00 -11.49 -1.85
N GLY A 227 -6.05 -10.63 -2.22
CA GLY A 227 -6.12 -9.86 -3.46
C GLY A 227 -7.11 -8.72 -3.37
N HIS A 228 -7.95 -8.60 -4.40
CA HIS A 228 -8.99 -7.58 -4.49
C HIS A 228 -8.41 -6.16 -4.41
N SER A 229 -7.29 -5.89 -5.12
CA SER A 229 -6.81 -4.53 -5.30
C SER A 229 -7.97 -3.62 -5.69
N MET A 230 -8.14 -2.50 -5.00
CA MET A 230 -9.36 -1.71 -5.09
C MET A 230 -9.07 -0.22 -5.19
N VAL A 231 -9.90 0.49 -5.95
CA VAL A 231 -10.01 1.95 -5.90
C VAL A 231 -11.42 2.31 -5.54
N VAL A 232 -11.56 3.17 -4.53
CA VAL A 232 -12.86 3.69 -4.07
C VAL A 232 -12.85 5.20 -4.22
N ASP A 233 -13.94 5.79 -4.76
CA ASP A 233 -14.07 7.23 -4.89
C ASP A 233 -14.53 7.89 -3.56
N PRO A 234 -14.49 9.22 -3.43
CA PRO A 234 -14.85 9.93 -2.19
C PRO A 234 -16.31 9.71 -1.73
N TRP A 235 -17.18 9.18 -2.60
CA TRP A 235 -18.57 8.88 -2.26
C TRP A 235 -18.80 7.41 -1.87
N GLY A 236 -17.71 6.61 -1.85
CA GLY A 236 -17.76 5.19 -1.51
C GLY A 236 -18.07 4.26 -2.69
N THR A 237 -18.06 4.78 -3.92
CA THR A 237 -18.23 3.96 -5.12
C THR A 237 -16.95 3.19 -5.42
N VAL A 238 -17.04 1.88 -5.58
CA VAL A 238 -15.93 1.04 -6.01
C VAL A 238 -15.71 1.25 -7.51
N LEU A 239 -14.61 1.92 -7.88
CA LEU A 239 -14.23 2.18 -9.26
C LEU A 239 -13.53 0.96 -9.88
N VAL A 240 -12.74 0.25 -9.09
CA VAL A 240 -11.97 -0.94 -9.49
C VAL A 240 -12.01 -1.97 -8.38
N ASN A 241 -12.15 -3.24 -8.75
CA ASN A 241 -11.91 -4.40 -7.91
C ASN A 241 -11.26 -5.49 -8.79
N ALA A 242 -9.97 -5.74 -8.59
CA ALA A 242 -9.16 -6.68 -9.38
C ALA A 242 -9.49 -8.16 -9.11
N LYS A 243 -10.40 -8.45 -8.17
CA LYS A 243 -10.70 -9.81 -7.71
C LYS A 243 -9.47 -10.53 -7.14
N GLY A 244 -9.50 -11.86 -7.07
CA GLY A 244 -8.43 -12.68 -6.51
C GLY A 244 -7.30 -13.07 -7.49
N ASN A 245 -7.28 -12.55 -8.71
CA ASN A 245 -6.32 -12.95 -9.73
C ASN A 245 -4.90 -12.45 -9.42
N SER A 246 -3.92 -13.34 -9.44
CA SER A 246 -2.52 -12.99 -9.25
C SER A 246 -1.94 -12.26 -10.47
N ASN A 247 -0.94 -11.41 -10.24
CA ASN A 247 -0.18 -10.68 -11.27
C ASN A 247 -1.08 -10.00 -12.33
N ASN A 248 -2.03 -9.21 -11.84
CA ASN A 248 -3.01 -8.50 -12.66
C ASN A 248 -2.79 -6.98 -12.61
N ILE A 249 -3.08 -6.30 -13.71
CA ILE A 249 -3.04 -4.83 -13.81
C ILE A 249 -4.47 -4.33 -13.99
N SER A 250 -4.89 -3.43 -13.09
CA SER A 250 -6.21 -2.78 -13.18
C SER A 250 -6.03 -1.28 -13.37
N TYR A 251 -6.72 -0.72 -14.35
CA TYR A 251 -6.63 0.71 -14.69
C TYR A 251 -7.81 1.47 -14.10
N PHE A 252 -7.56 2.74 -13.73
CA PHE A 252 -8.58 3.63 -13.20
C PHE A 252 -8.29 5.09 -13.55
N SER A 253 -9.28 5.96 -13.33
CA SER A 253 -9.12 7.40 -13.47
C SER A 253 -9.61 8.11 -12.21
N CYS A 254 -8.88 9.12 -11.77
CA CYS A 254 -9.25 9.97 -10.65
C CYS A 254 -9.50 11.41 -11.10
N ASP A 255 -10.66 11.94 -10.70
CA ASP A 255 -10.97 13.35 -10.82
C ASP A 255 -10.94 13.97 -9.43
N ILE A 256 -9.95 14.82 -9.17
CA ILE A 256 -9.73 15.43 -7.86
C ILE A 256 -10.90 16.33 -7.41
N SER A 257 -11.69 16.88 -8.37
CA SER A 257 -12.87 17.69 -8.06
C SER A 257 -13.94 16.91 -7.27
N LYS A 258 -13.96 15.59 -7.40
CA LYS A 258 -14.87 14.74 -6.59
C LYS A 258 -14.59 14.81 -5.10
N VAL A 259 -13.33 15.07 -4.69
CA VAL A 259 -12.97 15.25 -3.28
C VAL A 259 -13.60 16.53 -2.74
N GLU A 260 -13.48 17.63 -3.47
CA GLU A 260 -14.07 18.92 -3.09
C GLU A 260 -15.59 18.82 -3.04
N MET A 261 -16.19 18.18 -4.05
CA MET A 261 -17.63 17.96 -4.10
C MET A 261 -18.14 17.11 -2.92
N ALA A 262 -17.45 16.02 -2.60
CA ALA A 262 -17.83 15.17 -1.47
C ALA A 262 -17.73 15.92 -0.13
N ARG A 263 -16.62 16.63 0.09
CA ARG A 263 -16.39 17.39 1.32
C ARG A 263 -17.29 18.61 1.47
N SER A 264 -17.68 19.25 0.37
CA SER A 264 -18.66 20.37 0.43
C SER A 264 -20.08 19.89 0.75
N LYS A 265 -20.47 18.70 0.22
CA LYS A 265 -21.79 18.11 0.52
C LYS A 265 -21.91 17.55 1.93
N LEU A 266 -20.84 16.91 2.41
CA LEU A 266 -20.74 16.28 3.74
C LEU A 266 -19.47 16.72 4.45
N PRO A 267 -19.46 17.93 5.09
CA PRO A 267 -18.24 18.50 5.66
C PRO A 267 -17.89 17.91 7.04
N SER A 268 -18.04 16.60 7.21
CA SER A 268 -17.82 15.87 8.46
C SER A 268 -16.43 16.07 9.07
N LEU A 269 -15.42 16.37 8.24
CA LEU A 269 -14.06 16.64 8.71
C LEU A 269 -13.91 17.93 9.53
N THR A 270 -14.89 18.85 9.42
CA THR A 270 -14.92 20.12 10.15
C THR A 270 -15.96 20.15 11.27
N HIS A 271 -16.76 19.09 11.41
CA HIS A 271 -17.83 18.99 12.42
C HIS A 271 -17.40 18.21 13.67
N ASP A 272 -16.10 18.18 13.99
CA ASP A 272 -15.68 17.61 15.27
C ASP A 272 -16.22 18.43 16.43
N CYS A 273 -16.73 17.76 17.47
CA CYS A 273 -17.12 18.36 18.73
C CYS A 273 -16.36 17.69 19.88
N ASN A 274 -16.17 18.44 20.95
CA ASN A 274 -15.66 17.88 22.19
C ASN A 274 -16.80 17.22 22.95
N TYR A 275 -16.54 16.05 23.52
CA TYR A 275 -17.48 15.32 24.37
C TYR A 275 -16.71 14.63 25.49
N SER A 276 -17.40 14.36 26.60
CA SER A 276 -16.89 13.55 27.72
C SER A 276 -17.61 12.22 27.78
N TYR A 277 -16.98 11.25 28.41
CA TYR A 277 -17.62 9.99 28.79
C TYR A 277 -18.18 10.12 30.21
N GLU A 278 -19.43 9.70 30.42
CA GLU A 278 -20.09 9.61 31.71
C GLU A 278 -19.98 8.22 32.31
#